data_82c6c91291ff1c28c7946c92bc6d806d
#
_entry.id   82c6c91291ff1c28c7946c92bc6d806d
#
_cell.length_a   1.000
_cell.length_b   1.000
_cell.length_c   1.000
_cell.angle_alpha   90.00
_cell.angle_beta   90.00
_cell.angle_gamma   90.00
#
_symmetry.space_group_name_H-M   'P 1'
#
loop_
_entity.id
_entity.type
_entity.pdbx_description
1 polymer ?
#
loop_
_entity_poly.entity_id
_entity_poly.type
_entity_poly.pdbx_seq_one_letter_code
_entity_poly.pdbx_strand_id
1 'polypeptide(L)'
;MDIGAQLAEAAQRLSVMCDAAIPVLEKKTIVAHATNPLNYAWPHHEQYLLKWGNRGGHTLLLGMNPGPWGMAQTGVPFGATGVAQSFL
;
A
#
# COMPACT_ATOMS: atom_id res chain seq x y z
N MET A 1 -5.38 22.66 0.87
CA MET A 1 -5.90 21.31 1.09
C MET A 1 -4.75 20.30 0.93
N ASP A 2 -4.53 19.47 1.92
CA ASP A 2 -3.43 18.50 1.89
C ASP A 2 -3.89 17.21 1.22
N ILE A 3 -3.52 17.04 -0.04
CA ILE A 3 -3.90 15.86 -0.82
C ILE A 3 -3.20 14.60 -0.27
N GLY A 4 -1.94 14.73 0.16
CA GLY A 4 -1.23 13.61 0.75
C GLY A 4 -1.94 13.05 1.98
N ALA A 5 -2.44 13.93 2.85
CA ALA A 5 -3.19 13.52 4.03
C ALA A 5 -4.53 12.87 3.65
N GLN A 6 -5.21 13.37 2.62
CA GLN A 6 -6.44 12.77 2.12
C GLN A 6 -6.19 11.38 1.53
N LEU A 7 -5.09 11.21 0.80
CA LEU A 7 -4.70 9.92 0.26
C LEU A 7 -4.37 8.93 1.37
N ALA A 8 -3.68 9.39 2.42
CA ALA A 8 -3.38 8.54 3.58
C ALA A 8 -4.67 8.09 4.27
N GLU A 9 -5.64 8.97 4.43
CA GLU A 9 -6.94 8.60 5.02
C GLU A 9 -7.67 7.58 4.15
N ALA A 10 -7.69 7.79 2.83
CA ALA A 10 -8.30 6.83 1.91
C ALA A 10 -7.62 5.47 1.95
N ALA A 11 -6.28 5.46 2.00
CA ALA A 11 -5.51 4.22 2.09
C ALA A 11 -5.79 3.50 3.41
N GLN A 12 -5.97 4.23 4.51
CA GLN A 12 -6.31 3.65 5.80
C GLN A 12 -7.67 2.94 5.76
N ARG A 13 -8.65 3.56 5.11
CA ARG A 13 -9.97 2.94 4.91
C ARG A 13 -9.86 1.67 4.06
N LEU A 14 -9.07 1.73 3.01
CA LEU A 14 -8.82 0.55 2.17
C LEU A 14 -8.17 -0.56 2.97
N SER A 15 -7.20 -0.22 3.83
CA SER A 15 -6.52 -1.19 4.68
C SER A 15 -7.51 -1.92 5.60
N VAL A 16 -8.45 -1.21 6.19
CA VAL A 16 -9.48 -1.81 7.04
C VAL A 16 -10.34 -2.80 6.24
N MET A 17 -10.71 -2.42 5.02
CA MET A 17 -11.50 -3.30 4.14
C MET A 17 -10.71 -4.55 3.76
N CYS A 18 -9.43 -4.41 3.46
CA CYS A 18 -8.56 -5.55 3.13
C CYS A 18 -8.41 -6.48 4.32
N ASP A 19 -8.18 -5.95 5.52
CA ASP A 19 -8.06 -6.76 6.73
C ASP A 19 -9.35 -7.55 6.99
N ALA A 20 -10.51 -6.95 6.74
CA ALA A 20 -11.80 -7.64 6.90
C ALA A 20 -11.99 -8.76 5.88
N ALA A 21 -11.40 -8.63 4.68
CA ALA A 21 -11.52 -9.62 3.63
C ALA A 21 -10.63 -10.85 3.85
N ILE A 22 -9.51 -10.70 4.57
CA ILE A 22 -8.54 -11.78 4.75
C ILE A 22 -9.15 -13.03 5.36
N PRO A 23 -9.88 -12.99 6.50
CA PRO A 23 -10.46 -14.21 7.06
C PRO A 23 -11.46 -14.88 6.11
N VAL A 24 -12.19 -14.10 5.33
CA VAL A 24 -13.17 -14.65 4.38
C VAL A 24 -12.43 -15.42 3.27
N LEU A 25 -11.37 -14.84 2.73
CA LEU A 25 -10.57 -15.48 1.68
C LEU A 25 -9.93 -16.78 2.18
N GLU A 26 -9.36 -16.75 3.39
CA GLU A 26 -8.66 -17.91 3.95
C GLU A 26 -9.61 -19.05 4.32
N LYS A 27 -10.84 -18.74 4.68
CA LYS A 27 -11.83 -19.76 5.10
C LYS A 27 -12.65 -20.32 3.95
N LYS A 28 -12.94 -19.51 2.93
CA LYS A 28 -13.93 -19.87 1.90
C LYS A 28 -13.34 -20.16 0.53
N THR A 29 -12.03 -20.05 0.39
CA THR A 29 -11.36 -20.29 -0.89
C THR A 29 -10.15 -21.19 -0.70
N ILE A 30 -9.46 -21.48 -1.82
CA ILE A 30 -8.21 -22.27 -1.79
C ILE A 30 -7.01 -21.46 -1.30
N VAL A 31 -7.21 -20.19 -0.96
CA VAL A 31 -6.14 -19.33 -0.47
C VAL A 31 -5.75 -19.75 0.94
N ALA A 32 -4.51 -20.20 1.12
CA ALA A 32 -4.00 -20.61 2.43
C ALA A 32 -3.70 -19.39 3.31
N HIS A 33 -3.10 -18.36 2.74
CA HIS A 33 -2.74 -17.14 3.45
C HIS A 33 -3.00 -15.92 2.57
N ALA A 34 -3.49 -14.86 3.19
CA ALA A 34 -3.64 -13.55 2.55
C ALA A 34 -3.01 -12.50 3.46
N THR A 35 -2.37 -11.49 2.87
CA THR A 35 -1.72 -10.42 3.61
C THR A 35 -2.14 -9.06 3.07
N ASN A 36 -2.04 -8.05 3.93
CA ASN A 36 -2.36 -6.68 3.57
C ASN A 36 -1.15 -5.78 3.85
N PRO A 37 -0.36 -5.42 2.82
CA PRO A 37 0.80 -4.53 3.00
C PRO A 37 0.44 -3.17 3.61
N LEU A 38 -0.78 -2.69 3.40
CA LEU A 38 -1.23 -1.44 4.01
C LEU A 38 -1.33 -1.53 5.53
N ASN A 39 -1.40 -2.73 6.08
CA ASN A 39 -1.39 -2.91 7.53
C ASN A 39 0.06 -2.96 8.06
N TYR A 40 0.81 -3.99 7.70
CA TYR A 40 2.12 -4.21 8.32
C TYR A 40 3.19 -3.24 7.83
N ALA A 41 3.07 -2.69 6.63
CA ALA A 41 3.99 -1.70 6.10
C ALA A 41 3.39 -0.29 6.11
N TRP A 42 2.39 -0.05 6.95
CA TRP A 42 1.69 1.24 7.00
C TRP A 42 2.62 2.43 7.22
N PRO A 43 3.58 2.40 8.15
CA PRO A 43 4.45 3.56 8.36
C PRO A 43 5.16 4.02 7.08
N HIS A 44 5.61 3.09 6.27
CA HIS A 44 6.28 3.41 5.00
C HIS A 44 5.30 3.92 3.96
N HIS A 45 4.13 3.29 3.86
CA HIS A 45 3.10 3.71 2.91
C HIS A 45 2.58 5.11 3.24
N GLU A 46 2.31 5.38 4.51
CA GLU A 46 1.88 6.70 4.96
C GLU A 46 2.93 7.76 4.63
N GLN A 47 4.18 7.48 4.95
CA GLN A 47 5.28 8.39 4.67
C GLN A 47 5.40 8.70 3.17
N TYR A 48 5.25 7.67 2.34
CA TYR A 48 5.24 7.83 0.90
C TYR A 48 4.11 8.77 0.43
N LEU A 49 2.90 8.56 0.91
CA LEU A 49 1.76 9.39 0.52
C LEU A 49 1.90 10.83 1.02
N LEU A 50 2.34 11.03 2.25
CA LEU A 50 2.50 12.38 2.81
C LEU A 50 3.62 13.14 2.12
N LYS A 51 4.70 12.46 1.72
CA LYS A 51 5.84 13.10 1.08
C LYS A 51 5.58 13.43 -0.38
N TRP A 52 4.94 12.51 -1.11
CA TRP A 52 4.80 12.62 -2.56
C TRP A 52 3.38 12.89 -3.04
N GLY A 53 2.37 12.67 -2.21
CA GLY A 53 0.98 12.77 -2.61
C GLY A 53 0.53 14.16 -3.03
N ASN A 54 1.24 15.20 -2.59
CA ASN A 54 0.89 16.58 -2.95
C ASN A 54 1.56 17.05 -4.25
N ARG A 55 2.37 16.21 -4.85
CA ARG A 55 3.04 16.52 -6.10
C ARG A 55 2.17 16.08 -7.25
N GLY A 56 1.26 16.91 -7.67
CA GLY A 56 0.35 16.57 -8.75
C GLY A 56 1.08 16.01 -9.97
N GLY A 57 0.45 15.07 -10.64
CA GLY A 57 0.97 14.45 -11.83
C GLY A 57 -0.15 14.19 -12.82
N HIS A 58 0.22 14.02 -14.09
CA HIS A 58 -0.75 13.74 -15.15
C HIS A 58 -0.72 12.29 -15.60
N THR A 59 0.20 11.49 -15.07
CA THR A 59 0.38 10.10 -15.45
C THR A 59 0.15 9.20 -14.25
N LEU A 60 -0.75 8.23 -14.41
CA LEU A 60 -1.02 7.22 -13.39
C LEU A 60 -0.28 5.94 -13.77
N LEU A 61 0.56 5.44 -12.86
CA LEU A 61 1.19 4.14 -13.01
C LEU A 61 0.36 3.13 -12.22
N LEU A 62 -0.23 2.17 -12.92
CA LEU A 62 -1.11 1.18 -12.30
C LEU A 62 -0.46 -0.21 -12.39
N GLY A 63 -0.20 -0.79 -11.24
CA GLY A 63 0.26 -2.17 -11.14
C GLY A 63 -0.88 -3.12 -10.86
N MET A 64 -0.66 -4.41 -11.12
CA MET A 64 -1.69 -5.43 -10.95
C MET A 64 -1.89 -5.82 -9.48
N ASN A 65 -0.79 -5.88 -8.72
CA ASN A 65 -0.80 -6.31 -7.33
C ASN A 65 0.54 -5.95 -6.68
N PRO A 66 0.60 -5.96 -5.32
CA PRO A 66 1.89 -5.75 -4.64
C PRO A 66 2.87 -6.87 -4.97
N GLY A 67 4.05 -6.51 -5.45
CA GLY A 67 5.10 -7.48 -5.77
C GLY A 67 5.77 -8.03 -4.53
N PRO A 68 6.22 -9.30 -4.54
CA PRO A 68 6.82 -9.92 -3.35
C PRO A 68 8.15 -9.30 -2.92
N TRP A 69 8.89 -8.72 -3.85
CA TRP A 69 10.18 -8.05 -3.56
C TRP A 69 10.07 -6.53 -3.59
N GLY A 70 8.87 -6.01 -3.71
CA GLY A 70 8.59 -4.59 -3.79
C GLY A 70 7.57 -4.18 -2.74
N MET A 71 6.41 -3.68 -3.19
CA MET A 71 5.38 -3.12 -2.32
C MET A 71 4.91 -4.08 -1.23
N ALA A 72 4.90 -5.40 -1.48
CA ALA A 72 4.49 -6.36 -0.46
C ALA A 72 5.41 -6.32 0.77
N GLN A 73 6.66 -5.90 0.61
CA GLN A 73 7.58 -5.73 1.74
C GLN A 73 7.71 -4.29 2.19
N THR A 74 7.77 -3.35 1.24
CA THR A 74 8.10 -1.95 1.55
C THR A 74 6.88 -1.07 1.82
N GLY A 75 5.71 -1.47 1.33
CA GLY A 75 4.52 -0.62 1.38
C GLY A 75 4.56 0.52 0.39
N VAL A 76 5.62 0.65 -0.40
CA VAL A 76 5.78 1.72 -1.39
C VAL A 76 5.49 1.17 -2.78
N PRO A 77 4.49 1.72 -3.50
CA PRO A 77 4.19 1.27 -4.87
C PRO A 77 5.42 1.35 -5.75
N PHE A 78 5.71 0.27 -6.47
CA PHE A 78 6.89 0.15 -7.33
C PHE A 78 8.21 0.32 -6.58
N GLY A 79 8.20 0.24 -5.25
CA GLY A 79 9.38 0.43 -4.41
C GLY A 79 10.05 -0.89 -4.05
N ALA A 80 11.14 -1.23 -4.71
CA ALA A 80 11.91 -2.43 -4.41
C ALA A 80 12.57 -2.33 -3.04
N THR A 81 12.77 -3.48 -2.39
CA THR A 81 13.50 -3.55 -1.12
C THR A 81 14.90 -2.97 -1.30
N GLY A 82 15.35 -2.21 -0.32
CA GLY A 82 16.66 -1.55 -0.37
C GLY A 82 16.66 -0.24 -1.15
N VAL A 83 15.78 -0.07 -2.14
CA VAL A 83 15.68 1.16 -2.93
C VAL A 83 14.60 2.09 -2.39
N ALA A 84 13.47 1.53 -1.94
CA ALA A 84 12.35 2.34 -1.45
C ALA A 84 12.76 3.30 -0.33
N GLN A 85 13.71 2.91 0.49
CA GLN A 85 14.20 3.73 1.58
C GLN A 85 14.76 5.08 1.10
N SER A 86 15.33 5.12 -0.10
CA SER A 86 15.90 6.34 -0.65
C SER A 86 14.82 7.36 -1.06
N PHE A 87 13.58 6.93 -1.20
CA PHE A 87 12.46 7.82 -1.52
C PHE A 87 11.81 8.40 -0.28
N LEU A 88 12.04 7.82 0.86
CA LEU A 88 11.42 8.25 2.10
C LEU A 88 12.38 9.10 2.93
#